data_a326f1f5ab794fea38addd221219ce89
#
_entry.id   a326f1f5ab794fea38addd221219ce89
#
_cell.length_a   1.000
_cell.length_b   1.000
_cell.length_c   1.000
_cell.angle_alpha   90.00
_cell.angle_beta   90.00
_cell.angle_gamma   90.00
#
_symmetry.space_group_name_H-M   'P 1'
#
loop_
_entity.id
_entity.type
_entity.pdbx_description
1 polymer ?
#
loop_
_entity_poly.entity_id
_entity_poly.type
_entity_poly.pdbx_seq_one_letter_code
_entity_poly.pdbx_strand_id
1 'polypeptide(L)'
;MNVYGKNDEGVATYPYEQQFEAVQEEDLQLNQDATKTSGFPFFSILIWSLFTTVISGVVPFIFGLVSPQQMQDFYTGWALHQNGQIYTDYYGSNGLLYYLLIYLSQGSILFALAEWVALFGAGFFLFKSANTLTGQRGQARQLLAIFYLLVASLGFGGSYAVIVAMPFLFYAFSLIADYLENPINDKGFLLVGMSLALAFFLSPIPTLLFALALALMLLGFNIAKRRFVHGLYQFFASALGFSIIFYPIGYYTVVTGTFGDAISHTLYPVATLGLLSNTKLIDNAAFYGSLALVLGLLTLIVSGIVQSKPAKQFAISIGANLGLLVTLALLILSKEPLHGSRLAAILPFMTLLLLISFKEGSPECISRSRRRVRSSSLFSRYLKGNFYLPVVAIVYLLFLPVLSRYI
;
A
#
# COMPACT_ATOMS: atom_id res chain seq x y z
N MET A 1 -67.80 6.89 4.34
CA MET A 1 -66.89 6.19 5.27
C MET A 1 -65.66 7.08 5.47
N ASN A 2 -65.52 7.72 6.65
CA ASN A 2 -64.42 8.63 6.92
C ASN A 2 -63.17 7.84 7.26
N VAL A 3 -62.17 7.98 6.40
CA VAL A 3 -60.82 7.31 6.54
C VAL A 3 -59.79 8.28 7.16
N TYR A 4 -60.24 9.16 8.05
CA TYR A 4 -59.30 10.06 8.75
C TYR A 4 -59.10 9.60 10.19
N GLY A 5 -57.89 9.10 10.49
CA GLY A 5 -57.45 8.96 11.88
C GLY A 5 -57.03 10.32 12.39
N LYS A 6 -57.50 10.68 13.60
CA LYS A 6 -57.02 11.87 14.33
C LYS A 6 -55.93 11.45 15.31
N ASN A 7 -54.78 12.11 15.25
CA ASN A 7 -53.79 12.01 16.30
C ASN A 7 -54.27 12.84 17.54
N ASP A 8 -53.73 12.60 18.69
CA ASP A 8 -54.06 13.26 19.96
C ASP A 8 -53.93 14.81 19.91
N GLU A 9 -53.24 15.36 18.91
CA GLU A 9 -53.11 16.81 18.66
C GLU A 9 -54.13 17.36 17.67
N GLY A 10 -55.09 16.57 17.19
CA GLY A 10 -56.18 17.03 16.35
C GLY A 10 -55.83 17.31 14.88
N VAL A 11 -54.62 16.97 14.45
CA VAL A 11 -54.18 17.09 13.04
C VAL A 11 -54.53 15.82 12.30
N ALA A 12 -55.26 15.92 11.19
CA ALA A 12 -55.57 14.77 10.34
C ALA A 12 -54.35 14.43 9.47
N THR A 13 -53.73 13.29 9.70
CA THR A 13 -52.65 12.75 8.87
C THR A 13 -53.22 11.81 7.82
N TYR A 14 -52.71 11.91 6.60
CA TYR A 14 -53.10 11.02 5.49
C TYR A 14 -52.43 9.65 5.64
N PRO A 15 -53.10 8.53 5.31
CA PRO A 15 -52.60 7.17 5.52
C PRO A 15 -51.24 6.90 4.83
N TYR A 16 -50.93 7.61 3.76
CA TYR A 16 -49.61 7.45 3.06
C TYR A 16 -48.48 8.16 3.83
N GLU A 17 -48.74 9.21 4.61
CA GLU A 17 -47.71 9.86 5.42
C GLU A 17 -47.26 8.94 6.57
N GLN A 18 -48.17 8.24 7.22
CA GLN A 18 -47.83 7.24 8.24
C GLN A 18 -47.03 6.05 7.65
N GLN A 19 -47.34 5.64 6.42
CA GLN A 19 -46.51 4.63 5.74
C GLN A 19 -45.12 5.16 5.37
N PHE A 20 -44.99 6.44 5.04
CA PHE A 20 -43.73 7.06 4.69
C PHE A 20 -42.83 7.21 5.92
N GLU A 21 -43.41 7.64 7.07
CA GLU A 21 -42.67 7.72 8.35
C GLU A 21 -42.23 6.35 8.85
N ALA A 22 -43.08 5.33 8.76
CA ALA A 22 -42.73 3.96 9.14
C ALA A 22 -41.60 3.37 8.26
N VAL A 23 -41.60 3.66 6.98
CA VAL A 23 -40.52 3.26 6.06
C VAL A 23 -39.21 4.00 6.37
N GLN A 24 -39.28 5.30 6.71
CA GLN A 24 -38.12 6.07 7.12
C GLN A 24 -37.54 5.60 8.46
N GLU A 25 -38.38 5.28 9.44
CA GLU A 25 -37.93 4.73 10.72
C GLU A 25 -37.31 3.33 10.57
N GLU A 26 -37.86 2.47 9.71
CA GLU A 26 -37.31 1.15 9.40
C GLU A 26 -35.97 1.25 8.66
N ASP A 27 -35.83 2.20 7.73
CA ASP A 27 -34.54 2.48 7.05
C ASP A 27 -33.51 3.11 7.99
N LEU A 28 -33.91 3.94 8.93
CA LEU A 28 -33.05 4.51 9.98
C LEU A 28 -32.60 3.44 10.97
N GLN A 29 -33.46 2.53 11.39
CA GLN A 29 -33.13 1.42 12.29
C GLN A 29 -32.21 0.41 11.55
N LEU A 30 -32.49 0.06 10.30
CA LEU A 30 -31.65 -0.79 9.48
C LEU A 30 -30.24 -0.21 9.27
N ASN A 31 -30.14 1.11 9.09
CA ASN A 31 -28.85 1.79 9.01
C ASN A 31 -28.13 1.86 10.36
N GLN A 32 -28.83 2.03 11.47
CA GLN A 32 -28.24 1.99 12.81
C GLN A 32 -27.76 0.59 13.18
N ASP A 33 -28.49 -0.45 12.86
CA ASP A 33 -28.08 -1.84 13.10
C ASP A 33 -26.92 -2.26 12.19
N ALA A 34 -26.88 -1.80 10.95
CA ALA A 34 -25.75 -2.01 10.04
C ALA A 34 -24.47 -1.29 10.53
N THR A 35 -24.60 -0.17 11.24
CA THR A 35 -23.47 0.54 11.84
C THR A 35 -23.03 -0.06 13.17
N LYS A 36 -23.93 -0.64 13.95
CA LYS A 36 -23.63 -1.27 15.25
C LYS A 36 -22.86 -2.59 15.14
N THR A 37 -23.06 -3.37 14.07
CA THR A 37 -22.52 -4.74 13.98
C THR A 37 -21.14 -4.86 13.37
N SER A 38 -20.48 -3.78 12.94
CA SER A 38 -19.18 -3.90 12.30
C SER A 38 -18.15 -2.91 12.84
N GLY A 39 -17.61 -3.23 14.02
CA GLY A 39 -16.39 -2.59 14.51
C GLY A 39 -15.24 -2.68 13.48
N PHE A 40 -14.26 -1.79 13.58
CA PHE A 40 -13.02 -1.84 12.80
C PHE A 40 -12.41 -3.25 12.95
N PRO A 41 -11.93 -3.90 11.87
CA PRO A 41 -11.45 -5.29 11.92
C PRO A 41 -10.05 -5.41 12.54
N PHE A 42 -9.85 -4.76 13.70
CA PHE A 42 -8.58 -4.71 14.39
C PHE A 42 -7.97 -6.09 14.62
N PHE A 43 -8.78 -7.02 15.11
CA PHE A 43 -8.35 -8.38 15.41
C PHE A 43 -7.95 -9.16 14.14
N SER A 44 -8.65 -8.93 13.04
CA SER A 44 -8.31 -9.53 11.75
C SER A 44 -6.97 -9.01 11.23
N ILE A 45 -6.71 -7.70 11.34
CA ILE A 45 -5.45 -7.08 10.93
C ILE A 45 -4.29 -7.63 11.77
N LEU A 46 -4.49 -7.74 13.08
CA LEU A 46 -3.49 -8.26 14.01
C LEU A 46 -3.11 -9.72 13.68
N ILE A 47 -4.09 -10.59 13.45
CA ILE A 47 -3.84 -11.99 13.12
C ILE A 47 -3.14 -12.11 11.75
N TRP A 48 -3.64 -11.41 10.72
CA TRP A 48 -3.03 -11.47 9.40
C TRP A 48 -1.61 -10.91 9.37
N SER A 49 -1.35 -9.80 10.06
CA SER A 49 0.01 -9.24 10.16
C SER A 49 0.96 -10.19 10.87
N LEU A 50 0.53 -10.79 11.98
CA LEU A 50 1.33 -11.78 12.70
C LEU A 50 1.64 -13.03 11.84
N PHE A 51 0.61 -13.57 11.18
CA PHE A 51 0.76 -14.71 10.29
C PHE A 51 1.72 -14.43 9.13
N THR A 52 1.61 -13.24 8.54
CA THR A 52 2.49 -12.81 7.45
C THR A 52 3.94 -12.68 7.93
N THR A 53 4.18 -12.02 9.08
CA THR A 53 5.53 -11.89 9.66
C THR A 53 6.14 -13.25 9.98
N VAL A 54 5.35 -14.18 10.50
CA VAL A 54 5.83 -15.54 10.77
C VAL A 54 6.28 -16.22 9.47
N ILE A 55 5.48 -16.14 8.42
CA ILE A 55 5.81 -16.77 7.13
C ILE A 55 6.96 -16.06 6.43
N SER A 56 6.97 -14.72 6.38
CA SER A 56 7.99 -13.97 5.62
C SER A 56 9.33 -13.86 6.32
N GLY A 57 9.34 -13.74 7.66
CA GLY A 57 10.55 -13.47 8.45
C GLY A 57 10.99 -14.61 9.35
N VAL A 58 10.08 -15.11 10.21
CA VAL A 58 10.45 -16.09 11.25
C VAL A 58 10.77 -17.46 10.67
N VAL A 59 9.92 -17.96 9.78
CA VAL A 59 10.12 -19.28 9.13
C VAL A 59 11.42 -19.32 8.33
N PRO A 60 11.73 -18.36 7.43
CA PRO A 60 13.01 -18.33 6.74
C PRO A 60 14.20 -18.26 7.69
N PHE A 61 14.12 -17.51 8.78
CA PHE A 61 15.18 -17.43 9.78
C PHE A 61 15.46 -18.79 10.43
N ILE A 62 14.42 -19.51 10.86
CA ILE A 62 14.56 -20.82 11.51
C ILE A 62 15.14 -21.87 10.56
N PHE A 63 14.72 -21.86 9.31
CA PHE A 63 15.12 -22.87 8.32
C PHE A 63 16.36 -22.49 7.50
N GLY A 64 17.00 -21.35 7.80
CA GLY A 64 18.18 -20.88 7.07
C GLY A 64 17.89 -20.43 5.64
N LEU A 65 16.62 -20.08 5.34
CA LEU A 65 16.16 -19.58 4.04
C LEU A 65 16.14 -18.05 3.99
N VAL A 66 17.01 -17.43 4.74
CA VAL A 66 17.15 -15.97 4.83
C VAL A 66 17.71 -15.43 3.52
N SER A 67 17.18 -14.31 3.05
CA SER A 67 17.67 -13.68 1.83
C SER A 67 19.11 -13.14 2.02
N PRO A 68 19.93 -13.09 0.95
CA PRO A 68 21.27 -12.50 1.01
C PRO A 68 21.25 -11.07 1.54
N GLN A 69 20.24 -10.28 1.19
CA GLN A 69 20.07 -8.92 1.69
C GLN A 69 19.86 -8.91 3.21
N GLN A 70 19.01 -9.77 3.73
CA GLN A 70 18.78 -9.84 5.18
C GLN A 70 20.01 -10.36 5.92
N MET A 71 20.75 -11.30 5.35
CA MET A 71 22.04 -11.72 5.91
C MET A 71 23.02 -10.55 5.99
N GLN A 72 23.10 -9.74 4.95
CA GLN A 72 23.93 -8.53 4.94
C GLN A 72 23.46 -7.53 5.99
N ASP A 73 22.15 -7.32 6.13
CA ASP A 73 21.58 -6.41 7.12
C ASP A 73 21.84 -6.90 8.55
N PHE A 74 21.72 -8.19 8.82
CA PHE A 74 22.07 -8.77 10.12
C PHE A 74 23.57 -8.64 10.44
N TYR A 75 24.43 -8.90 9.45
CA TYR A 75 25.86 -8.68 9.60
C TYR A 75 26.17 -7.21 9.90
N THR A 76 25.53 -6.29 9.18
CA THR A 76 25.68 -4.86 9.41
C THR A 76 25.25 -4.49 10.84
N GLY A 77 24.13 -5.02 11.34
CA GLY A 77 23.68 -4.81 12.71
C GLY A 77 24.68 -5.29 13.76
N TRP A 78 25.25 -6.49 13.56
CA TRP A 78 26.31 -7.00 14.41
C TRP A 78 27.57 -6.13 14.37
N ALA A 79 27.98 -5.73 13.18
CA ALA A 79 29.19 -4.93 12.98
C ALA A 79 29.08 -3.52 13.59
N LEU A 80 27.90 -2.91 13.56
CA LEU A 80 27.63 -1.63 14.23
C LEU A 80 27.81 -1.72 15.74
N HIS A 81 27.56 -2.87 16.36
CA HIS A 81 27.88 -3.09 17.77
C HIS A 81 29.39 -3.19 18.05
N GLN A 82 30.20 -3.45 17.03
CA GLN A 82 31.66 -3.49 17.09
C GLN A 82 32.32 -2.14 16.74
N ASN A 83 31.59 -1.03 16.89
CA ASN A 83 31.99 0.34 16.55
C ASN A 83 32.20 0.62 15.05
N GLY A 84 31.62 -0.18 14.15
CA GLY A 84 31.59 0.12 12.74
C GLY A 84 30.71 1.35 12.43
N GLN A 85 31.09 2.12 11.42
CA GLN A 85 30.32 3.28 10.96
C GLN A 85 29.46 2.91 9.76
N ILE A 86 28.16 3.30 9.83
CA ILE A 86 27.24 3.15 8.69
C ILE A 86 27.74 4.01 7.54
N TYR A 87 27.57 3.50 6.32
CA TYR A 87 27.94 4.12 5.04
C TYR A 87 29.45 4.22 4.79
N THR A 88 30.30 4.19 5.78
CA THR A 88 31.75 4.25 5.63
C THR A 88 32.38 2.85 5.58
N ASP A 89 32.06 2.03 6.60
CA ASP A 89 32.63 0.68 6.72
C ASP A 89 31.70 -0.38 6.10
N TYR A 90 30.41 -0.09 5.99
CA TYR A 90 29.38 -1.04 5.54
C TYR A 90 28.53 -0.46 4.42
N TYR A 91 28.42 -1.22 3.34
CA TYR A 91 27.60 -0.89 2.20
C TYR A 91 26.12 -1.09 2.52
N GLY A 92 25.32 -0.03 2.37
CA GLY A 92 23.88 -0.11 2.53
C GLY A 92 23.14 0.94 1.73
N SER A 93 22.17 0.50 0.92
CA SER A 93 21.27 1.39 0.15
C SER A 93 20.03 1.83 0.93
N ASN A 94 19.89 1.36 2.17
CA ASN A 94 18.76 1.68 3.03
C ASN A 94 18.99 2.98 3.81
N GLY A 95 17.93 3.51 4.41
CA GLY A 95 18.02 4.75 5.18
C GLY A 95 18.52 4.55 6.62
N LEU A 96 18.93 5.65 7.23
CA LEU A 96 19.52 5.66 8.57
C LEU A 96 18.61 5.05 9.65
N LEU A 97 17.29 5.31 9.61
CA LEU A 97 16.36 4.74 10.57
C LEU A 97 16.23 3.21 10.43
N TYR A 98 16.39 2.68 9.24
CA TYR A 98 16.41 1.24 9.03
C TYR A 98 17.62 0.61 9.73
N TYR A 99 18.81 1.20 9.55
CA TYR A 99 20.03 0.71 10.24
C TYR A 99 19.95 0.89 11.75
N LEU A 100 19.27 1.92 12.25
CA LEU A 100 18.99 2.04 13.68
C LEU A 100 18.13 0.88 14.20
N LEU A 101 17.11 0.45 13.44
CA LEU A 101 16.30 -0.71 13.81
C LEU A 101 17.13 -2.00 13.79
N ILE A 102 17.98 -2.18 12.79
CA ILE A 102 18.90 -3.32 12.70
C ILE A 102 19.89 -3.31 13.90
N TYR A 103 20.43 -2.15 14.24
CA TYR A 103 21.28 -1.99 15.42
C TYR A 103 20.55 -2.38 16.71
N LEU A 104 19.34 -1.88 16.94
CA LEU A 104 18.54 -2.18 18.13
C LEU A 104 18.15 -3.66 18.23
N SER A 105 17.94 -4.33 17.11
CA SER A 105 17.65 -5.76 17.07
C SER A 105 18.89 -6.66 17.14
N GLN A 106 20.08 -6.07 17.14
CA GLN A 106 21.37 -6.78 17.12
C GLN A 106 21.51 -7.80 15.97
N GLY A 107 20.84 -7.54 14.84
CA GLY A 107 20.80 -8.48 13.72
C GLY A 107 20.14 -9.82 14.07
N SER A 108 19.21 -9.84 15.02
CA SER A 108 18.55 -11.05 15.49
C SER A 108 17.09 -11.14 15.04
N ILE A 109 16.44 -12.25 15.35
CA ILE A 109 15.01 -12.47 15.11
C ILE A 109 14.10 -11.40 15.74
N LEU A 110 14.61 -10.61 16.69
CA LEU A 110 13.89 -9.48 17.27
C LEU A 110 13.46 -8.45 16.23
N PHE A 111 14.15 -8.39 15.08
CA PHE A 111 13.75 -7.56 13.97
C PHE A 111 12.35 -7.92 13.43
N ALA A 112 11.92 -9.17 13.54
CA ALA A 112 10.57 -9.60 13.18
C ALA A 112 9.48 -8.87 13.98
N LEU A 113 9.77 -8.39 15.19
CA LEU A 113 8.86 -7.53 15.95
C LEU A 113 8.62 -6.17 15.26
N ALA A 114 9.68 -5.54 14.77
CA ALA A 114 9.57 -4.28 14.02
C ALA A 114 8.78 -4.49 12.73
N GLU A 115 9.02 -5.60 12.03
CA GLU A 115 8.28 -5.99 10.82
C GLU A 115 6.80 -6.21 11.12
N TRP A 116 6.47 -6.93 12.20
CA TRP A 116 5.08 -7.16 12.61
C TRP A 116 4.34 -5.85 12.92
N VAL A 117 4.96 -4.96 13.69
CA VAL A 117 4.38 -3.64 14.01
C VAL A 117 4.19 -2.83 12.73
N ALA A 118 5.16 -2.86 11.83
CA ALA A 118 5.06 -2.18 10.54
C ALA A 118 3.92 -2.75 9.68
N LEU A 119 3.81 -4.06 9.55
CA LEU A 119 2.75 -4.71 8.80
C LEU A 119 1.37 -4.46 9.41
N PHE A 120 1.27 -4.45 10.74
CA PHE A 120 0.04 -4.09 11.43
C PHE A 120 -0.38 -2.65 11.09
N GLY A 121 0.54 -1.68 11.19
CA GLY A 121 0.29 -0.29 10.84
C GLY A 121 -0.05 -0.10 9.35
N ALA A 122 0.66 -0.79 8.47
CA ALA A 122 0.39 -0.77 7.02
C ALA A 122 -1.02 -1.28 6.71
N GLY A 123 -1.41 -2.42 7.29
CA GLY A 123 -2.75 -2.98 7.13
C GLY A 123 -3.84 -2.06 7.69
N PHE A 124 -3.59 -1.40 8.82
CA PHE A 124 -4.51 -0.44 9.42
C PHE A 124 -4.79 0.74 8.48
N PHE A 125 -3.75 1.40 7.97
CA PHE A 125 -3.90 2.55 7.09
C PHE A 125 -4.41 2.16 5.71
N LEU A 126 -4.01 1.00 5.18
CA LEU A 126 -4.54 0.48 3.93
C LEU A 126 -6.05 0.18 4.04
N PHE A 127 -6.49 -0.46 5.12
CA PHE A 127 -7.91 -0.71 5.36
C PHE A 127 -8.70 0.59 5.46
N LYS A 128 -8.17 1.58 6.21
CA LYS A 128 -8.78 2.91 6.32
C LYS A 128 -8.95 3.54 4.94
N SER A 129 -7.89 3.61 4.14
CA SER A 129 -7.91 4.19 2.79
C SER A 129 -8.90 3.48 1.87
N ALA A 130 -8.89 2.14 1.90
CA ALA A 130 -9.80 1.34 1.09
C ALA A 130 -11.27 1.57 1.48
N ASN A 131 -11.56 1.63 2.77
CA ASN A 131 -12.91 1.90 3.27
C ASN A 131 -13.38 3.32 2.89
N THR A 132 -12.50 4.33 2.97
CA THR A 132 -12.79 5.70 2.55
C THR A 132 -13.13 5.76 1.06
N LEU A 133 -12.30 5.14 0.20
CA LEU A 133 -12.43 5.27 -1.26
C LEU A 133 -13.53 4.39 -1.86
N THR A 134 -13.78 3.21 -1.29
CA THR A 134 -14.79 2.26 -1.82
C THR A 134 -16.15 2.37 -1.15
N GLY A 135 -16.22 2.92 0.06
CA GLY A 135 -17.41 2.92 0.90
C GLY A 135 -17.87 1.52 1.33
N GLN A 136 -17.11 0.45 0.99
CA GLN A 136 -17.49 -0.94 1.21
C GLN A 136 -16.46 -1.70 2.06
N ARG A 137 -16.79 -1.96 3.32
CA ARG A 137 -15.93 -2.69 4.27
C ARG A 137 -15.56 -4.11 3.81
N GLY A 138 -16.46 -4.78 3.06
CA GLY A 138 -16.19 -6.12 2.51
C GLY A 138 -15.04 -6.12 1.52
N GLN A 139 -15.03 -5.16 0.62
CA GLN A 139 -13.95 -4.97 -0.37
C GLN A 139 -12.64 -4.57 0.30
N ALA A 140 -12.68 -3.68 1.30
CA ALA A 140 -11.51 -3.30 2.07
C ALA A 140 -10.88 -4.51 2.80
N ARG A 141 -11.68 -5.46 3.33
CA ARG A 141 -11.17 -6.70 3.91
C ARG A 141 -10.55 -7.64 2.88
N GLN A 142 -11.12 -7.74 1.68
CA GLN A 142 -10.56 -8.55 0.59
C GLN A 142 -9.21 -7.98 0.14
N LEU A 143 -9.12 -6.66 -0.05
CA LEU A 143 -7.86 -5.99 -0.38
C LEU A 143 -6.79 -6.25 0.69
N LEU A 144 -7.18 -6.18 1.96
CA LEU A 144 -6.27 -6.44 3.08
C LEU A 144 -5.72 -7.88 3.04
N ALA A 145 -6.58 -8.88 2.82
CA ALA A 145 -6.14 -10.27 2.71
C ALA A 145 -5.16 -10.48 1.56
N ILE A 146 -5.44 -9.87 0.39
CA ILE A 146 -4.55 -9.94 -0.76
C ILE A 146 -3.22 -9.24 -0.48
N PHE A 147 -3.27 -8.06 0.14
CA PHE A 147 -2.05 -7.36 0.54
C PHE A 147 -1.14 -8.24 1.40
N TYR A 148 -1.68 -8.89 2.44
CA TYR A 148 -0.88 -9.76 3.30
C TYR A 148 -0.35 -11.00 2.57
N LEU A 149 -1.12 -11.58 1.64
CA LEU A 149 -0.64 -12.67 0.80
C LEU A 149 0.49 -12.23 -0.13
N LEU A 150 0.39 -11.03 -0.71
CA LEU A 150 1.46 -10.45 -1.53
C LEU A 150 2.72 -10.18 -0.72
N VAL A 151 2.59 -9.65 0.50
CA VAL A 151 3.72 -9.44 1.39
C VAL A 151 4.35 -10.77 1.80
N ALA A 152 3.56 -11.78 2.15
CA ALA A 152 4.08 -13.11 2.50
C ALA A 152 4.86 -13.74 1.33
N SER A 153 4.44 -13.47 0.11
CA SER A 153 5.07 -13.98 -1.11
C SER A 153 6.35 -13.22 -1.48
N LEU A 154 6.27 -11.89 -1.63
CA LEU A 154 7.40 -11.04 -2.05
C LEU A 154 8.35 -10.69 -0.91
N GLY A 155 7.90 -10.76 0.33
CA GLY A 155 8.69 -10.54 1.52
C GLY A 155 9.33 -11.82 2.09
N PHE A 156 9.16 -12.97 1.43
CA PHE A 156 9.75 -14.23 1.89
C PHE A 156 11.27 -14.16 1.90
N GLY A 157 11.88 -14.61 2.97
CA GLY A 157 13.33 -14.53 3.16
C GLY A 157 13.75 -13.41 4.11
N GLY A 158 12.82 -12.57 4.55
CA GLY A 158 13.00 -11.63 5.65
C GLY A 158 12.82 -10.16 5.31
N SER A 159 12.84 -9.43 6.34
CA SER A 159 12.54 -8.04 6.53
C SER A 159 13.24 -7.11 5.55
N TYR A 160 12.48 -6.56 4.66
CA TYR A 160 12.99 -5.57 3.74
C TYR A 160 12.64 -4.16 4.21
N ALA A 161 13.55 -3.23 4.03
CA ALA A 161 13.37 -1.84 4.45
C ALA A 161 12.06 -1.21 3.94
N VAL A 162 11.64 -1.60 2.73
CA VAL A 162 10.38 -1.13 2.15
C VAL A 162 9.16 -1.63 2.92
N ILE A 163 9.19 -2.86 3.47
CA ILE A 163 8.08 -3.40 4.28
C ILE A 163 7.95 -2.59 5.58
N VAL A 164 9.07 -2.28 6.21
CA VAL A 164 9.10 -1.45 7.43
C VAL A 164 8.66 -0.01 7.13
N ALA A 165 8.89 0.49 5.92
CA ALA A 165 8.43 1.82 5.48
C ALA A 165 6.93 1.89 5.14
N MET A 166 6.28 0.76 4.81
CA MET A 166 4.87 0.72 4.35
C MET A 166 3.86 1.43 5.25
N PRO A 167 3.89 1.34 6.59
CA PRO A 167 2.92 2.06 7.42
C PRO A 167 2.96 3.57 7.16
N PHE A 168 4.12 4.14 6.96
CA PHE A 168 4.28 5.57 6.68
C PHE A 168 3.81 5.90 5.26
N LEU A 169 4.09 5.05 4.27
CA LEU A 169 3.60 5.21 2.90
C LEU A 169 2.07 5.17 2.85
N PHE A 170 1.45 4.17 3.49
CA PHE A 170 0.00 4.04 3.51
C PHE A 170 -0.68 5.06 4.43
N TYR A 171 0.00 5.57 5.47
CA TYR A 171 -0.50 6.70 6.22
C TYR A 171 -0.56 7.96 5.34
N ALA A 172 0.51 8.28 4.63
CA ALA A 172 0.52 9.38 3.67
C ALA A 172 -0.60 9.21 2.62
N PHE A 173 -0.76 8.01 2.06
CA PHE A 173 -1.84 7.71 1.14
C PHE A 173 -3.23 7.84 1.79
N SER A 174 -3.41 7.44 3.06
CA SER A 174 -4.71 7.56 3.73
C SER A 174 -5.15 9.01 3.88
N LEU A 175 -4.22 9.93 4.13
CA LEU A 175 -4.52 11.36 4.21
C LEU A 175 -4.91 11.93 2.83
N ILE A 176 -4.24 11.47 1.78
CA ILE A 176 -4.59 11.82 0.40
C ILE A 176 -5.95 11.22 0.01
N ALA A 177 -6.24 9.99 0.40
CA ALA A 177 -7.55 9.36 0.15
C ALA A 177 -8.69 10.13 0.82
N ASP A 178 -8.49 10.56 2.07
CA ASP A 178 -9.44 11.42 2.79
C ASP A 178 -9.66 12.76 2.04
N TYR A 179 -8.61 13.36 1.46
CA TYR A 179 -8.71 14.56 0.63
C TYR A 179 -9.41 14.31 -0.72
N LEU A 180 -9.10 13.20 -1.39
CA LEU A 180 -9.76 12.84 -2.67
C LEU A 180 -11.27 12.65 -2.50
N GLU A 181 -11.70 12.17 -1.35
CA GLU A 181 -13.12 12.03 -1.01
C GLU A 181 -13.74 13.35 -0.60
N ASN A 182 -13.05 14.13 0.22
CA ASN A 182 -13.53 15.41 0.72
C ASN A 182 -12.49 16.55 0.47
N PRO A 183 -12.51 17.20 -0.73
CA PRO A 183 -11.50 18.16 -1.14
C PRO A 183 -11.46 19.48 -0.34
N ILE A 184 -12.27 19.60 0.71
CA ILE A 184 -12.28 20.76 1.61
C ILE A 184 -11.28 20.57 2.76
N ASN A 185 -10.88 19.31 3.03
CA ASN A 185 -10.04 18.97 4.18
C ASN A 185 -8.55 18.97 3.83
N ASP A 186 -7.91 20.13 3.91
CA ASP A 186 -6.49 20.34 3.57
C ASP A 186 -5.50 20.16 4.73
N LYS A 187 -5.99 19.84 5.92
CA LYS A 187 -5.16 19.90 7.14
C LYS A 187 -4.09 18.82 7.23
N GLY A 188 -4.10 17.81 6.37
CA GLY A 188 -3.24 16.62 6.46
C GLY A 188 -1.91 16.71 5.70
N PHE A 189 -1.69 17.69 4.82
CA PHE A 189 -0.55 17.67 3.89
C PHE A 189 0.83 17.84 4.55
N LEU A 190 0.91 18.55 5.66
CA LEU A 190 2.13 18.59 6.46
C LEU A 190 2.50 17.18 6.97
N LEU A 191 1.50 16.43 7.46
CA LEU A 191 1.69 15.06 7.95
C LEU A 191 2.03 14.08 6.82
N VAL A 192 1.52 14.31 5.61
CA VAL A 192 1.93 13.55 4.41
C VAL A 192 3.43 13.69 4.22
N GLY A 193 3.97 14.92 4.24
CA GLY A 193 5.40 15.15 4.11
C GLY A 193 6.23 14.53 5.22
N MET A 194 5.82 14.71 6.49
CA MET A 194 6.51 14.11 7.63
C MET A 194 6.55 12.59 7.54
N SER A 195 5.45 11.96 7.15
CA SER A 195 5.34 10.52 6.97
C SER A 195 6.26 10.01 5.84
N LEU A 196 6.29 10.71 4.71
CA LEU A 196 7.19 10.39 3.61
C LEU A 196 8.67 10.57 4.01
N ALA A 197 9.01 11.54 4.85
CA ALA A 197 10.36 11.70 5.34
C ALA A 197 10.80 10.53 6.26
N LEU A 198 9.92 10.06 7.16
CA LEU A 198 10.19 8.88 7.97
C LEU A 198 10.36 7.63 7.09
N ALA A 199 9.49 7.44 6.10
CA ALA A 199 9.63 6.36 5.13
C ALA A 199 10.93 6.46 4.33
N PHE A 200 11.35 7.68 3.95
CA PHE A 200 12.61 7.92 3.24
C PHE A 200 13.81 7.47 4.05
N PHE A 201 13.86 7.77 5.33
CA PHE A 201 14.95 7.32 6.20
C PHE A 201 14.89 5.82 6.54
N LEU A 202 13.85 5.12 6.14
CA LEU A 202 13.78 3.66 6.16
C LEU A 202 14.19 3.06 4.80
N SER A 203 13.54 3.48 3.73
CA SER A 203 13.71 2.94 2.37
C SER A 203 13.69 4.08 1.33
N PRO A 204 14.84 4.70 1.02
CA PRO A 204 14.90 5.96 0.27
C PRO A 204 14.28 5.89 -1.12
N ILE A 205 14.80 5.01 -2.01
CA ILE A 205 14.37 4.94 -3.41
C ILE A 205 12.89 4.56 -3.55
N PRO A 206 12.37 3.48 -2.93
CA PRO A 206 10.95 3.16 -2.99
C PRO A 206 10.06 4.30 -2.49
N THR A 207 10.50 5.02 -1.45
CA THR A 207 9.75 6.16 -0.92
C THR A 207 9.71 7.32 -1.89
N LEU A 208 10.83 7.68 -2.53
CA LEU A 208 10.84 8.76 -3.53
C LEU A 208 9.93 8.43 -4.72
N LEU A 209 9.95 7.20 -5.18
CA LEU A 209 9.07 6.75 -6.27
C LEU A 209 7.59 6.79 -5.84
N PHE A 210 7.29 6.40 -4.62
CA PHE A 210 5.94 6.48 -4.09
C PHE A 210 5.49 7.93 -3.88
N ALA A 211 6.36 8.79 -3.37
CA ALA A 211 6.10 10.23 -3.24
C ALA A 211 5.82 10.88 -4.60
N LEU A 212 6.59 10.52 -5.64
CA LEU A 212 6.34 10.95 -7.01
C LEU A 212 4.96 10.49 -7.50
N ALA A 213 4.60 9.24 -7.26
CA ALA A 213 3.27 8.71 -7.62
C ALA A 213 2.15 9.48 -6.91
N LEU A 214 2.30 9.77 -5.61
CA LEU A 214 1.33 10.57 -4.85
C LEU A 214 1.24 12.01 -5.38
N ALA A 215 2.36 12.62 -5.73
CA ALA A 215 2.39 13.97 -6.30
C ALA A 215 1.68 14.01 -7.66
N LEU A 216 1.91 13.03 -8.53
CA LEU A 216 1.22 12.90 -9.82
C LEU A 216 -0.28 12.66 -9.64
N MET A 217 -0.67 11.85 -8.66
CA MET A 217 -2.06 11.62 -8.30
C MET A 217 -2.76 12.92 -7.87
N LEU A 218 -2.14 13.69 -6.97
CA LEU A 218 -2.67 14.97 -6.50
C LEU A 218 -2.73 16.00 -7.63
N LEU A 219 -1.68 16.09 -8.44
CA LEU A 219 -1.62 17.00 -9.59
C LEU A 219 -2.73 16.66 -10.58
N GLY A 220 -2.88 15.38 -10.96
CA GLY A 220 -3.94 14.93 -11.87
C GLY A 220 -5.34 15.24 -11.35
N PHE A 221 -5.59 15.00 -10.05
CA PHE A 221 -6.86 15.32 -9.42
C PHE A 221 -7.15 16.82 -9.40
N ASN A 222 -6.17 17.64 -9.00
CA ASN A 222 -6.33 19.08 -8.91
C ASN A 222 -6.50 19.74 -10.29
N ILE A 223 -5.80 19.26 -11.33
CA ILE A 223 -6.01 19.68 -12.73
C ILE A 223 -7.43 19.33 -13.18
N ALA A 224 -7.90 18.09 -12.95
CA ALA A 224 -9.24 17.67 -13.31
C ALA A 224 -10.33 18.52 -12.62
N LYS A 225 -10.07 18.98 -11.40
CA LYS A 225 -10.97 19.86 -10.63
C LYS A 225 -10.72 21.36 -10.88
N ARG A 226 -9.79 21.74 -11.78
CA ARG A 226 -9.39 23.14 -12.06
C ARG A 226 -8.89 23.91 -10.83
N ARG A 227 -8.21 23.22 -9.90
CA ARG A 227 -7.68 23.79 -8.64
C ARG A 227 -6.15 23.73 -8.57
N PHE A 228 -5.47 24.12 -9.64
CA PHE A 228 -4.01 24.01 -9.75
C PHE A 228 -3.25 24.73 -8.63
N VAL A 229 -3.64 25.97 -8.31
CA VAL A 229 -3.00 26.78 -7.23
C VAL A 229 -3.09 26.07 -5.88
N HIS A 230 -4.21 25.40 -5.62
CA HIS A 230 -4.42 24.62 -4.42
C HIS A 230 -3.51 23.40 -4.37
N GLY A 231 -3.29 22.74 -5.51
CA GLY A 231 -2.33 21.65 -5.63
C GLY A 231 -0.89 22.08 -5.33
N LEU A 232 -0.49 23.30 -5.72
CA LEU A 232 0.81 23.88 -5.35
C LEU A 232 0.94 24.09 -3.84
N TYR A 233 -0.09 24.63 -3.20
CA TYR A 233 -0.11 24.77 -1.74
C TYR A 233 0.10 23.45 -1.02
N GLN A 234 -0.59 22.41 -1.47
CA GLN A 234 -0.48 21.05 -0.91
C GLN A 234 0.93 20.48 -1.09
N PHE A 235 1.52 20.70 -2.26
CA PHE A 235 2.90 20.30 -2.54
C PHE A 235 3.89 20.99 -1.59
N PHE A 236 3.79 22.31 -1.43
CA PHE A 236 4.68 23.06 -0.53
C PHE A 236 4.46 22.70 0.94
N ALA A 237 3.22 22.48 1.36
CA ALA A 237 2.92 22.00 2.71
C ALA A 237 3.54 20.62 2.98
N SER A 238 3.47 19.70 2.00
CA SER A 238 4.12 18.39 2.10
C SER A 238 5.64 18.50 2.09
N ALA A 239 6.21 19.37 1.24
CA ALA A 239 7.65 19.63 1.21
C ALA A 239 8.16 20.20 2.55
N LEU A 240 7.42 21.12 3.16
CA LEU A 240 7.72 21.64 4.49
C LEU A 240 7.67 20.55 5.54
N GLY A 241 6.61 19.71 5.54
CA GLY A 241 6.51 18.56 6.46
C GLY A 241 7.67 17.59 6.29
N PHE A 242 8.06 17.29 5.07
CA PHE A 242 9.23 16.48 4.76
C PHE A 242 10.51 17.09 5.36
N SER A 243 10.71 18.38 5.16
CA SER A 243 11.89 19.11 5.63
C SER A 243 12.02 19.11 7.16
N ILE A 244 10.90 19.20 7.89
CA ILE A 244 10.88 19.17 9.37
C ILE A 244 11.53 17.89 9.92
N ILE A 245 11.34 16.76 9.28
CA ILE A 245 11.93 15.48 9.69
C ILE A 245 13.30 15.26 9.03
N PHE A 246 13.43 15.67 7.76
CA PHE A 246 14.65 15.46 6.98
C PHE A 246 15.86 16.20 7.57
N TYR A 247 15.69 17.46 7.96
CA TYR A 247 16.83 18.26 8.48
C TYR A 247 17.42 17.71 9.76
N PRO A 248 16.68 17.39 10.83
CA PRO A 248 17.28 16.87 12.06
C PRO A 248 18.01 15.53 11.83
N ILE A 249 17.42 14.61 11.09
CA ILE A 249 18.01 13.29 10.84
C ILE A 249 19.17 13.40 9.84
N GLY A 250 19.01 14.17 8.77
CA GLY A 250 20.06 14.42 7.79
C GLY A 250 21.26 15.16 8.38
N TYR A 251 21.02 16.10 9.30
CA TYR A 251 22.07 16.81 10.00
C TYR A 251 22.99 15.88 10.81
N TYR A 252 22.46 14.81 11.36
CA TYR A 252 23.27 13.78 12.02
C TYR A 252 24.34 13.22 11.08
N THR A 253 24.01 12.94 9.82
CA THR A 253 25.00 12.42 8.84
C THR A 253 26.06 13.46 8.46
N VAL A 254 25.69 14.75 8.51
CA VAL A 254 26.65 15.85 8.30
C VAL A 254 27.64 15.96 9.47
N VAL A 255 27.14 15.89 10.70
CA VAL A 255 27.97 15.95 11.92
C VAL A 255 28.92 14.76 12.03
N THR A 256 28.47 13.58 11.62
CA THR A 256 29.29 12.36 11.60
C THR A 256 30.24 12.28 10.40
N GLY A 257 30.17 13.23 9.47
CA GLY A 257 31.00 13.22 8.26
C GLY A 257 30.59 12.20 7.20
N THR A 258 29.48 11.48 7.41
CA THR A 258 29.04 10.37 6.52
C THR A 258 28.01 10.80 5.46
N PHE A 259 27.72 12.11 5.34
CA PHE A 259 26.69 12.62 4.45
C PHE A 259 26.94 12.28 2.96
N GLY A 260 28.17 12.47 2.49
CA GLY A 260 28.55 12.16 1.10
C GLY A 260 28.39 10.67 0.78
N ASP A 261 28.84 9.82 1.68
CA ASP A 261 28.72 8.37 1.54
C ASP A 261 27.26 7.91 1.62
N ALA A 262 26.49 8.47 2.54
CA ALA A 262 25.05 8.19 2.65
C ALA A 262 24.29 8.51 1.35
N ILE A 263 24.58 9.65 0.70
CA ILE A 263 23.99 10.00 -0.59
C ILE A 263 24.44 9.05 -1.68
N SER A 264 25.76 8.79 -1.78
CA SER A 264 26.32 7.93 -2.83
C SER A 264 25.74 6.53 -2.75
N HIS A 265 25.65 5.94 -1.55
CA HIS A 265 25.05 4.62 -1.33
C HIS A 265 23.54 4.59 -1.61
N THR A 266 22.83 5.61 -1.18
CA THR A 266 21.37 5.72 -1.41
C THR A 266 21.04 5.85 -2.88
N LEU A 267 21.83 6.63 -3.65
CA LEU A 267 21.61 6.86 -5.07
C LEU A 267 22.31 5.82 -5.96
N TYR A 268 23.10 4.94 -5.41
CA TYR A 268 23.87 3.94 -6.17
C TYR A 268 23.00 3.11 -7.14
N PRO A 269 21.81 2.62 -6.77
CA PRO A 269 20.96 1.90 -7.72
C PRO A 269 20.54 2.72 -8.94
N VAL A 270 20.42 4.06 -8.76
CA VAL A 270 20.10 4.99 -9.86
C VAL A 270 21.36 5.37 -10.65
N ALA A 271 22.48 5.57 -9.97
CA ALA A 271 23.74 5.94 -10.60
C ALA A 271 24.33 4.80 -11.47
N THR A 272 24.01 3.56 -11.16
CA THR A 272 24.47 2.37 -11.89
C THR A 272 23.51 1.91 -12.99
N LEU A 273 22.54 2.74 -13.39
CA LEU A 273 21.67 2.43 -14.52
C LEU A 273 22.52 2.21 -15.78
N GLY A 274 22.46 1.02 -16.34
CA GLY A 274 23.16 0.63 -17.57
C GLY A 274 22.16 0.07 -18.56
N LEU A 275 22.26 0.48 -19.81
CA LEU A 275 21.53 -0.16 -20.91
C LEU A 275 21.95 -1.65 -20.96
N LEU A 276 21.00 -2.53 -20.71
CA LEU A 276 20.87 -3.96 -21.02
C LEU A 276 22.14 -4.68 -21.56
N SER A 277 23.31 -4.46 -20.99
CA SER A 277 24.53 -5.12 -21.44
C SER A 277 24.75 -6.52 -20.84
N ASN A 278 23.85 -6.99 -19.98
CA ASN A 278 23.97 -8.30 -19.34
C ASN A 278 23.12 -9.36 -20.07
N THR A 279 23.72 -9.97 -21.10
CA THR A 279 23.20 -11.19 -21.77
C THR A 279 22.86 -12.33 -20.79
N LYS A 280 23.42 -12.33 -19.58
CA LYS A 280 23.14 -13.30 -18.52
C LYS A 280 21.73 -13.18 -17.92
N LEU A 281 21.04 -12.06 -18.13
CA LEU A 281 19.64 -11.86 -17.68
C LEU A 281 18.65 -12.70 -18.49
N ILE A 282 18.98 -13.04 -19.74
CA ILE A 282 18.08 -13.74 -20.66
C ILE A 282 17.99 -15.24 -20.33
N ASP A 283 19.06 -15.82 -19.77
CA ASP A 283 19.13 -17.25 -19.44
C ASP A 283 18.60 -17.60 -18.04
N ASN A 284 18.14 -16.64 -17.28
CA ASN A 284 17.71 -16.86 -15.90
C ASN A 284 16.18 -17.04 -15.81
N ALA A 285 15.71 -18.13 -15.21
CA ALA A 285 14.30 -18.38 -14.92
C ALA A 285 13.65 -17.24 -14.10
N ALA A 286 14.44 -16.54 -13.28
CA ALA A 286 14.02 -15.33 -12.58
C ALA A 286 13.63 -14.19 -13.54
N PHE A 287 14.27 -14.08 -14.71
CA PHE A 287 13.91 -13.09 -15.73
C PHE A 287 12.54 -13.40 -16.34
N TYR A 288 12.29 -14.64 -16.72
CA TYR A 288 11.00 -15.03 -17.29
C TYR A 288 9.87 -14.93 -16.25
N GLY A 289 10.18 -15.22 -14.98
CA GLY A 289 9.28 -15.00 -13.87
C GLY A 289 8.93 -13.52 -13.67
N SER A 290 9.92 -12.65 -13.68
CA SER A 290 9.72 -11.20 -13.59
C SER A 290 8.98 -10.65 -14.81
N LEU A 291 9.27 -11.17 -16.02
CA LEU A 291 8.57 -10.79 -17.24
C LEU A 291 7.07 -11.18 -17.19
N ALA A 292 6.76 -12.38 -16.72
CA ALA A 292 5.37 -12.82 -16.55
C ALA A 292 4.64 -11.98 -15.49
N LEU A 293 5.33 -11.60 -14.43
CA LEU A 293 4.82 -10.68 -13.40
C LEU A 293 4.56 -9.29 -14.00
N VAL A 294 5.47 -8.78 -14.82
CA VAL A 294 5.30 -7.52 -15.54
C VAL A 294 4.11 -7.58 -16.49
N LEU A 295 3.96 -8.66 -17.25
CA LEU A 295 2.81 -8.85 -18.15
C LEU A 295 1.48 -8.94 -17.37
N GLY A 296 1.47 -9.66 -16.25
CA GLY A 296 0.32 -9.71 -15.35
C GLY A 296 -0.04 -8.33 -14.78
N LEU A 297 0.96 -7.54 -14.42
CA LEU A 297 0.80 -6.17 -13.96
C LEU A 297 0.33 -5.23 -15.06
N LEU A 298 0.84 -5.37 -16.30
CA LEU A 298 0.34 -4.61 -17.45
C LEU A 298 -1.14 -4.88 -17.72
N THR A 299 -1.61 -6.11 -17.56
CA THR A 299 -3.05 -6.42 -17.69
C THR A 299 -3.87 -5.74 -16.59
N LEU A 300 -3.38 -5.67 -15.36
CA LEU A 300 -4.00 -4.91 -14.27
C LEU A 300 -4.02 -3.40 -14.57
N ILE A 301 -2.94 -2.87 -15.11
CA ILE A 301 -2.78 -1.48 -15.54
C ILE A 301 -3.85 -1.12 -16.58
N VAL A 302 -3.93 -1.90 -17.66
CA VAL A 302 -4.89 -1.67 -18.74
C VAL A 302 -6.33 -1.78 -18.22
N SER A 303 -6.62 -2.77 -17.37
CA SER A 303 -7.95 -2.91 -16.78
C SER A 303 -8.32 -1.75 -15.86
N GLY A 304 -7.36 -1.24 -15.07
CA GLY A 304 -7.53 -0.09 -14.20
C GLY A 304 -7.83 1.20 -14.99
N ILE A 305 -7.13 1.44 -16.09
CA ILE A 305 -7.35 2.61 -16.96
C ILE A 305 -8.73 2.53 -17.64
N VAL A 306 -9.10 1.37 -18.17
CA VAL A 306 -10.39 1.18 -18.88
C VAL A 306 -11.59 1.29 -17.93
N GLN A 307 -11.44 0.92 -16.67
CA GLN A 307 -12.53 0.92 -15.69
C GLN A 307 -12.63 2.21 -14.87
N SER A 308 -11.63 3.10 -14.91
CA SER A 308 -11.56 4.32 -14.09
C SER A 308 -12.44 5.45 -14.67
N LYS A 309 -13.73 5.50 -14.29
CA LYS A 309 -14.63 6.58 -14.73
C LYS A 309 -14.67 7.83 -13.83
N PRO A 310 -14.61 7.77 -12.48
CA PRO A 310 -14.54 8.99 -11.66
C PRO A 310 -13.13 9.58 -11.62
N ALA A 311 -13.04 10.92 -11.54
CA ALA A 311 -11.75 11.65 -11.53
C ALA A 311 -10.78 11.19 -10.43
N LYS A 312 -11.28 10.77 -9.26
CA LYS A 312 -10.48 10.24 -8.16
C LYS A 312 -9.82 8.90 -8.52
N GLN A 313 -10.55 7.95 -9.12
CA GLN A 313 -10.00 6.66 -9.54
C GLN A 313 -9.00 6.83 -10.68
N PHE A 314 -9.28 7.74 -11.61
CA PHE A 314 -8.36 8.09 -12.68
C PHE A 314 -7.04 8.66 -12.16
N ALA A 315 -7.10 9.56 -11.17
CA ALA A 315 -5.90 10.13 -10.53
C ALA A 315 -5.06 9.05 -9.83
N ILE A 316 -5.69 8.15 -9.06
CA ILE A 316 -5.00 7.04 -8.39
C ILE A 316 -4.38 6.10 -9.44
N SER A 317 -5.09 5.81 -10.52
CA SER A 317 -4.61 4.96 -11.61
C SER A 317 -3.35 5.53 -12.26
N ILE A 318 -3.33 6.81 -12.60
CA ILE A 318 -2.15 7.46 -13.20
C ILE A 318 -0.96 7.38 -12.24
N GLY A 319 -1.13 7.81 -11.00
CA GLY A 319 -0.04 7.81 -10.03
C GLY A 319 0.53 6.41 -9.77
N ALA A 320 -0.33 5.42 -9.52
CA ALA A 320 0.07 4.05 -9.26
C ALA A 320 0.74 3.39 -10.48
N ASN A 321 0.21 3.60 -11.68
CA ASN A 321 0.76 3.04 -12.92
C ASN A 321 2.12 3.65 -13.26
N LEU A 322 2.26 4.97 -13.22
CA LEU A 322 3.54 5.62 -13.49
C LEU A 322 4.58 5.24 -12.43
N GLY A 323 4.20 5.23 -11.15
CA GLY A 323 5.08 4.79 -10.08
C GLY A 323 5.55 3.36 -10.28
N LEU A 324 4.64 2.44 -10.63
CA LEU A 324 4.98 1.05 -10.94
C LEU A 324 5.91 0.93 -12.14
N LEU A 325 5.59 1.61 -13.26
CA LEU A 325 6.41 1.56 -14.48
C LEU A 325 7.83 2.09 -14.24
N VAL A 326 7.96 3.22 -13.53
CA VAL A 326 9.28 3.77 -13.19
C VAL A 326 10.04 2.83 -12.26
N THR A 327 9.37 2.24 -11.26
CA THR A 327 10.00 1.26 -10.35
C THR A 327 10.48 0.02 -11.12
N LEU A 328 9.66 -0.52 -12.01
CA LEU A 328 10.04 -1.66 -12.85
C LEU A 328 11.19 -1.30 -13.80
N ALA A 329 11.16 -0.12 -14.41
CA ALA A 329 12.25 0.34 -15.26
C ALA A 329 13.57 0.45 -14.48
N LEU A 330 13.54 1.02 -13.26
CA LEU A 330 14.73 1.08 -12.40
C LEU A 330 15.23 -0.32 -12.00
N LEU A 331 14.32 -1.25 -11.69
CA LEU A 331 14.68 -2.63 -11.36
C LEU A 331 15.34 -3.36 -12.53
N ILE A 332 14.81 -3.19 -13.74
CA ILE A 332 15.32 -3.83 -14.95
C ILE A 332 16.64 -3.20 -15.43
N LEU A 333 16.74 -1.87 -15.37
CA LEU A 333 17.91 -1.13 -15.82
C LEU A 333 19.06 -1.11 -14.82
N SER A 334 18.80 -1.45 -13.57
CA SER A 334 19.84 -1.54 -12.53
C SER A 334 20.77 -2.72 -12.82
N LYS A 335 22.08 -2.51 -12.69
CA LYS A 335 23.10 -3.55 -12.85
C LYS A 335 23.10 -4.61 -11.75
N GLU A 336 22.41 -4.34 -10.67
CA GLU A 336 22.34 -5.27 -9.56
C GLU A 336 21.35 -6.41 -9.84
N PRO A 337 21.62 -7.63 -9.37
CA PRO A 337 20.73 -8.77 -9.57
C PRO A 337 19.34 -8.50 -8.96
N LEU A 338 18.30 -9.02 -9.62
CA LEU A 338 16.91 -8.96 -9.15
C LEU A 338 16.73 -9.92 -7.97
N HIS A 339 16.89 -9.42 -6.77
CA HIS A 339 16.57 -10.14 -5.55
C HIS A 339 15.12 -9.84 -5.09
N GLY A 340 14.54 -10.74 -4.32
CA GLY A 340 13.18 -10.58 -3.78
C GLY A 340 12.98 -9.26 -3.01
N SER A 341 14.03 -8.78 -2.30
CA SER A 341 14.04 -7.49 -1.60
C SER A 341 13.72 -6.30 -2.51
N ARG A 342 14.19 -6.34 -3.75
CA ARG A 342 13.94 -5.28 -4.73
C ARG A 342 12.54 -5.37 -5.31
N LEU A 343 12.06 -6.59 -5.56
CA LEU A 343 10.68 -6.81 -5.99
C LEU A 343 9.67 -6.32 -4.95
N ALA A 344 10.00 -6.34 -3.67
CA ALA A 344 9.16 -5.77 -2.62
C ALA A 344 8.88 -4.27 -2.82
N ALA A 345 9.74 -3.53 -3.54
CA ALA A 345 9.52 -2.12 -3.87
C ALA A 345 8.27 -1.86 -4.73
N ILE A 346 7.76 -2.87 -5.44
CA ILE A 346 6.53 -2.74 -6.24
C ILE A 346 5.24 -2.91 -5.40
N LEU A 347 5.33 -3.49 -4.20
CA LEU A 347 4.17 -3.78 -3.34
C LEU A 347 3.25 -2.59 -3.09
N PRO A 348 3.74 -1.38 -2.75
CA PRO A 348 2.88 -0.24 -2.52
C PRO A 348 2.05 0.12 -3.76
N PHE A 349 2.66 0.08 -4.95
CA PHE A 349 1.96 0.40 -6.20
C PHE A 349 0.96 -0.67 -6.60
N MET A 350 1.31 -1.94 -6.42
CA MET A 350 0.38 -3.06 -6.66
C MET A 350 -0.86 -2.95 -5.79
N THR A 351 -0.71 -2.61 -4.51
CA THR A 351 -1.85 -2.45 -3.61
C THR A 351 -2.76 -1.28 -4.01
N LEU A 352 -2.19 -0.17 -4.51
CA LEU A 352 -2.98 0.93 -5.06
C LEU A 352 -3.73 0.53 -6.33
N LEU A 353 -3.12 -0.24 -7.23
CA LEU A 353 -3.79 -0.75 -8.43
C LEU A 353 -4.92 -1.74 -8.10
N LEU A 354 -4.69 -2.62 -7.13
CA LEU A 354 -5.72 -3.51 -6.62
C LEU A 354 -6.90 -2.74 -6.02
N LEU A 355 -6.62 -1.65 -5.31
CA LEU A 355 -7.65 -0.78 -4.74
C LEU A 355 -8.59 -0.21 -5.81
N ILE A 356 -8.06 0.18 -6.97
CA ILE A 356 -8.85 0.70 -8.10
C ILE A 356 -9.73 -0.39 -8.73
N SER A 357 -9.29 -1.64 -8.66
CA SER A 357 -10.03 -2.77 -9.22
C SER A 357 -11.36 -3.04 -8.48
N PHE A 358 -11.50 -2.53 -7.25
CA PHE A 358 -12.74 -2.61 -6.50
C PHE A 358 -13.69 -1.50 -6.92
N LYS A 359 -14.88 -1.88 -7.39
CA LYS A 359 -15.91 -0.92 -7.82
C LYS A 359 -16.49 -0.17 -6.63
N GLU A 360 -16.68 1.13 -6.79
CA GLU A 360 -17.56 1.88 -5.89
C GLU A 360 -18.95 1.22 -5.86
N GLY A 361 -19.42 0.89 -4.67
CA GLY A 361 -20.77 0.39 -4.49
C GLY A 361 -21.75 1.51 -4.74
N SER A 362 -22.41 1.52 -5.90
CA SER A 362 -23.57 2.37 -6.06
C SER A 362 -24.69 1.88 -5.13
N PRO A 363 -25.36 2.77 -4.38
CA PRO A 363 -26.48 2.40 -3.50
C PRO A 363 -27.61 1.68 -4.28
N GLU A 364 -27.77 1.94 -5.58
CA GLU A 364 -28.75 1.25 -6.42
C GLU A 364 -28.48 -0.26 -6.64
N CYS A 365 -27.24 -0.73 -6.50
CA CYS A 365 -26.95 -2.17 -6.60
C CYS A 365 -27.46 -2.96 -5.39
N ILE A 366 -27.61 -2.33 -4.22
CA ILE A 366 -28.06 -3.02 -3.01
C ILE A 366 -29.55 -3.36 -3.08
N SER A 367 -30.37 -2.47 -3.61
CA SER A 367 -31.83 -2.69 -3.74
C SER A 367 -32.19 -3.70 -4.84
N ARG A 368 -31.49 -3.68 -5.98
CA ARG A 368 -31.69 -4.64 -7.08
C ARG A 368 -31.11 -6.03 -6.79
N SER A 369 -30.04 -6.12 -6.00
CA SER A 369 -29.40 -7.40 -5.63
C SER A 369 -30.33 -8.25 -4.74
N ARG A 370 -31.11 -7.66 -3.85
CA ARG A 370 -32.03 -8.43 -2.98
C ARG A 370 -33.13 -9.19 -3.75
N ARG A 371 -33.59 -8.70 -4.91
CA ARG A 371 -34.63 -9.39 -5.71
C ARG A 371 -34.09 -10.51 -6.62
N ARG A 372 -32.79 -10.54 -6.95
CA ARG A 372 -32.17 -11.56 -7.82
C ARG A 372 -31.41 -12.69 -7.09
N VAL A 373 -31.47 -12.73 -5.78
CA VAL A 373 -30.61 -13.57 -4.93
C VAL A 373 -30.95 -15.08 -5.01
N ARG A 374 -31.97 -15.50 -5.75
CA ARG A 374 -32.47 -16.89 -5.64
C ARG A 374 -31.83 -17.95 -6.52
N SER A 375 -30.87 -17.68 -7.40
CA SER A 375 -30.33 -18.74 -8.27
C SER A 375 -28.93 -18.60 -8.85
N SER A 376 -28.07 -17.68 -8.40
CA SER A 376 -26.69 -17.67 -8.89
C SER A 376 -25.75 -18.30 -7.86
N SER A 377 -25.01 -19.37 -8.27
CA SER A 377 -24.00 -19.99 -7.44
C SER A 377 -23.01 -18.93 -6.91
N LEU A 378 -22.54 -19.09 -5.66
CA LEU A 378 -21.52 -18.23 -5.05
C LEU A 378 -20.32 -18.00 -5.98
N PHE A 379 -19.96 -19.02 -6.77
CA PHE A 379 -18.87 -19.01 -7.73
C PHE A 379 -19.11 -18.03 -8.91
N SER A 380 -20.34 -17.89 -9.41
CA SER A 380 -20.64 -16.95 -10.49
C SER A 380 -20.67 -15.50 -10.06
N ARG A 381 -20.85 -15.21 -8.76
CA ARG A 381 -20.73 -13.86 -8.18
C ARG A 381 -19.28 -13.43 -8.04
N TYR A 382 -18.39 -14.38 -7.68
CA TYR A 382 -16.95 -14.12 -7.62
C TYR A 382 -16.36 -13.86 -9.01
N LEU A 383 -16.78 -14.61 -10.01
CA LEU A 383 -16.26 -14.49 -11.38
C LEU A 383 -16.67 -13.20 -12.12
N LYS A 384 -17.87 -12.67 -11.87
CA LYS A 384 -18.35 -11.47 -12.59
C LYS A 384 -17.74 -10.14 -12.16
N GLY A 385 -17.12 -10.06 -10.97
CA GLY A 385 -16.57 -8.82 -10.42
C GLY A 385 -15.04 -8.79 -10.33
N ASN A 386 -14.38 -9.92 -10.08
CA ASN A 386 -13.00 -9.98 -9.62
C ASN A 386 -12.20 -11.13 -10.29
N PHE A 387 -12.40 -11.36 -11.59
CA PHE A 387 -11.70 -12.45 -12.30
C PHE A 387 -10.16 -12.32 -12.22
N TYR A 388 -9.65 -11.10 -12.10
CA TYR A 388 -8.21 -10.83 -12.05
C TYR A 388 -7.55 -11.22 -10.71
N LEU A 389 -8.28 -11.22 -9.62
CA LEU A 389 -7.78 -11.52 -8.28
C LEU A 389 -7.30 -12.98 -8.12
N PRO A 390 -8.09 -14.01 -8.47
CA PRO A 390 -7.64 -15.39 -8.42
C PRO A 390 -6.50 -15.66 -9.43
N VAL A 391 -6.49 -14.99 -10.59
CA VAL A 391 -5.40 -15.14 -11.57
C VAL A 391 -4.08 -14.59 -11.02
N VAL A 392 -4.09 -13.42 -10.40
CA VAL A 392 -2.90 -12.86 -9.75
C VAL A 392 -2.44 -13.75 -8.60
N ALA A 393 -3.35 -14.24 -7.76
CA ALA A 393 -3.02 -15.16 -6.67
C ALA A 393 -2.46 -16.51 -7.17
N ILE A 394 -3.03 -17.07 -8.24
CA ILE A 394 -2.54 -18.32 -8.85
C ILE A 394 -1.17 -18.11 -9.50
N VAL A 395 -0.98 -17.03 -10.24
CA VAL A 395 0.31 -16.69 -10.84
C VAL A 395 1.36 -16.53 -9.74
N TYR A 396 1.04 -15.85 -8.64
CA TYR A 396 1.94 -15.72 -7.49
C TYR A 396 2.25 -17.05 -6.81
N LEU A 397 1.26 -17.90 -6.57
CA LEU A 397 1.44 -19.23 -5.97
C LEU A 397 2.30 -20.15 -6.85
N LEU A 398 2.20 -20.03 -8.16
CA LEU A 398 3.06 -20.77 -9.11
C LEU A 398 4.50 -20.25 -9.13
N PHE A 399 4.72 -18.96 -8.80
CA PHE A 399 6.04 -18.34 -8.78
C PHE A 399 6.78 -18.47 -7.45
N LEU A 400 6.08 -18.70 -6.33
CA LEU A 400 6.69 -18.95 -5.01
C LEU A 400 7.81 -20.00 -5.04
N PRO A 401 7.64 -21.19 -5.66
CA PRO A 401 8.68 -22.22 -5.72
C PRO A 401 9.86 -21.83 -6.60
N VAL A 402 9.64 -21.00 -7.61
CA VAL A 402 10.71 -20.53 -8.52
C VAL A 402 11.55 -19.46 -7.82
N LEU A 403 10.90 -18.51 -7.12
CA LEU A 403 11.58 -17.52 -6.30
C LEU A 403 12.38 -18.16 -5.16
N SER A 404 11.86 -19.18 -4.50
CA SER A 404 12.55 -19.86 -3.40
C SER A 404 13.79 -20.67 -3.83
N ARG A 405 13.96 -20.97 -5.11
CA ARG A 405 15.19 -21.63 -5.64
C ARG A 405 16.31 -20.65 -5.99
N TYR A 406 16.04 -19.36 -6.07
CA TYR A 406 17.00 -18.31 -6.47
C TYR A 406 17.24 -17.26 -5.38
N ILE A 407 16.60 -17.43 -4.23
CA ILE A 407 16.96 -16.78 -2.95
C ILE A 407 17.95 -17.68 -2.23
#